data_fd1caeddaf1d91512fe6e4453525c2e2
#
_entry.id   fd1caeddaf1d91512fe6e4453525c2e2
#
_cell.length_a   1.000
_cell.length_b   1.000
_cell.length_c   1.000
_cell.angle_alpha   90.00
_cell.angle_beta   90.00
_cell.angle_gamma   90.00
#
_symmetry.space_group_name_H-M   'P 1'
#
loop_
_entity.id
_entity.type
_entity.pdbx_description
1 polymer ?
#
loop_
_entity_poly.entity_id
_entity_poly.type
_entity_poly.pdbx_seq_one_letter_code
_entity_poly.pdbx_strand_id
1 'polypeptide(L)'
;MKKEVGSHLSRKLITRRKELDLINQQLLTLLNQRLRISLEVGKVKREMGKKIYDAEREKEILDRLKRKNRGPLKEKDLKEIFATIMKVCRQSQFQTYRPSKPKDLR
;
A
#
# COMPACT_ATOMS: atom_id res chain seq x y z
N MET A 1 19.79 35.39 20.83
CA MET A 1 19.12 35.31 19.55
C MET A 1 19.33 33.95 18.87
N LYS A 2 20.58 33.46 18.69
CA LYS A 2 20.81 32.15 18.08
C LYS A 2 20.12 31.00 18.84
N LYS A 3 20.09 31.03 20.19
CA LYS A 3 19.41 30.05 21.02
C LYS A 3 17.89 30.03 20.80
N GLU A 4 17.27 31.21 20.67
CA GLU A 4 15.84 31.35 20.44
C GLU A 4 15.45 30.78 19.07
N VAL A 5 16.21 31.10 18.03
CA VAL A 5 15.99 30.59 16.68
C VAL A 5 16.16 29.08 16.67
N GLY A 6 17.22 28.56 17.30
CA GLY A 6 17.47 27.13 17.42
C GLY A 6 16.38 26.41 18.18
N SER A 7 15.90 26.97 19.32
CA SER A 7 14.80 26.42 20.09
C SER A 7 13.49 26.39 19.31
N HIS A 8 13.20 27.47 18.60
CA HIS A 8 12.00 27.56 17.76
C HIS A 8 12.03 26.51 16.66
N LEU A 9 13.14 26.39 15.95
CA LEU A 9 13.30 25.40 14.91
C LEU A 9 13.25 23.99 15.46
N SER A 10 13.84 23.74 16.63
CA SER A 10 13.79 22.45 17.29
C SER A 10 12.35 22.04 17.64
N ARG A 11 11.59 22.99 18.20
CA ARG A 11 10.17 22.74 18.51
C ARG A 11 9.35 22.50 17.26
N LYS A 12 9.62 23.24 16.20
CA LYS A 12 8.95 23.06 14.90
C LYS A 12 9.24 21.68 14.35
N LEU A 13 10.48 21.25 14.41
CA LEU A 13 10.88 19.92 13.96
C LEU A 13 10.17 18.80 14.74
N ILE A 14 10.13 18.94 16.07
CA ILE A 14 9.44 17.98 16.95
C ILE A 14 7.95 17.91 16.59
N THR A 15 7.31 19.06 16.40
CA THR A 15 5.88 19.12 16.06
C THR A 15 5.61 18.45 14.72
N ARG A 16 6.42 18.74 13.70
CA ARG A 16 6.25 18.13 12.36
C ARG A 16 6.49 16.63 12.39
N ARG A 17 7.45 16.18 13.19
CA ARG A 17 7.69 14.73 13.36
C ARG A 17 6.51 14.02 14.01
N LYS A 18 5.86 14.65 15.00
CA LYS A 18 4.64 14.13 15.62
C LYS A 18 3.51 14.01 14.60
N GLU A 19 3.36 15.01 13.73
CA GLU A 19 2.38 14.98 12.66
C GLU A 19 2.65 13.81 11.70
N LEU A 20 3.92 13.61 11.33
CA LEU A 20 4.33 12.48 10.49
C LEU A 20 4.05 11.14 11.17
N ASP A 21 4.30 11.03 12.47
CA ASP A 21 4.03 9.80 13.21
C ASP A 21 2.54 9.45 13.17
N LEU A 22 1.67 10.44 13.30
CA LEU A 22 0.22 10.24 13.21
C LEU A 22 -0.19 9.80 11.80
N ILE A 23 0.38 10.43 10.77
CA ILE A 23 0.13 10.06 9.38
C ILE A 23 0.59 8.61 9.12
N ASN A 24 1.77 8.25 9.64
CA ASN A 24 2.30 6.90 9.50
C ASN A 24 1.36 5.86 10.14
N GLN A 25 0.79 6.17 11.29
CA GLN A 25 -0.19 5.29 11.93
C GLN A 25 -1.45 5.13 11.08
N GLN A 26 -1.93 6.23 10.48
CA GLN A 26 -3.08 6.20 9.57
C GLN A 26 -2.77 5.37 8.32
N LEU A 27 -1.58 5.57 7.74
CA LEU A 27 -1.14 4.79 6.59
C LEU A 27 -1.08 3.30 6.93
N LEU A 28 -0.53 2.95 8.08
CA LEU A 28 -0.46 1.55 8.51
C LEU A 28 -1.86 0.94 8.62
N THR A 29 -2.78 1.66 9.23
CA THR A 29 -4.18 1.22 9.37
C THR A 29 -4.80 0.98 7.99
N LEU A 30 -4.62 1.93 7.06
CA LEU A 30 -5.16 1.82 5.70
C LEU A 30 -4.51 0.68 4.91
N LEU A 31 -3.21 0.48 5.05
CA LEU A 31 -2.51 -0.62 4.40
C LEU A 31 -3.04 -1.97 4.89
N ASN A 32 -3.27 -2.10 6.19
CA ASN A 32 -3.83 -3.33 6.75
C ASN A 32 -5.28 -3.56 6.29
N GLN A 33 -6.08 -2.50 6.21
CA GLN A 33 -7.44 -2.59 5.67
C GLN A 33 -7.41 -3.05 4.21
N ARG A 34 -6.53 -2.44 3.42
CA ARG A 34 -6.39 -2.78 2.02
C ARG A 34 -5.95 -4.24 1.84
N LEU A 35 -5.01 -4.69 2.67
CA LEU A 35 -4.56 -6.07 2.62
C LEU A 35 -5.69 -7.05 2.97
N ARG A 36 -6.47 -6.76 4.00
CA ARG A 36 -7.61 -7.61 4.38
C ARG A 36 -8.62 -7.75 3.22
N ILE A 37 -8.98 -6.62 2.60
CA ILE A 37 -9.89 -6.63 1.45
C ILE A 37 -9.28 -7.37 0.26
N SER A 38 -7.99 -7.14 0.03
CA SER A 38 -7.25 -7.83 -1.04
C SER A 38 -7.25 -9.35 -0.85
N LEU A 39 -7.12 -9.82 0.39
CA LEU A 39 -7.20 -11.25 0.69
C LEU A 39 -8.60 -11.80 0.40
N GLU A 40 -9.65 -11.03 0.69
CA GLU A 40 -11.02 -11.42 0.34
C GLU A 40 -11.21 -11.49 -1.18
N VAL A 41 -10.64 -10.52 -1.92
CA VAL A 41 -10.64 -10.55 -3.39
C VAL A 41 -9.93 -11.80 -3.90
N GLY A 42 -8.79 -12.16 -3.31
CA GLY A 42 -8.06 -13.37 -3.65
C GLY A 42 -8.88 -14.63 -3.45
N LYS A 43 -9.63 -14.69 -2.35
CA LYS A 43 -10.55 -15.81 -2.08
C LYS A 43 -11.62 -15.93 -3.14
N VAL A 44 -12.25 -14.83 -3.52
CA VAL A 44 -13.29 -14.80 -4.54
C VAL A 44 -12.71 -15.24 -5.89
N LYS A 45 -11.53 -14.74 -6.26
CA LYS A 45 -10.86 -15.15 -7.50
C LYS A 45 -10.59 -16.64 -7.52
N ARG A 46 -10.14 -17.20 -6.41
CA ARG A 46 -9.90 -18.64 -6.29
C ARG A 46 -11.20 -19.42 -6.51
N GLU A 47 -12.28 -18.99 -5.89
CA GLU A 47 -13.60 -19.62 -6.05
C GLU A 47 -14.10 -19.55 -7.49
N MET A 48 -13.76 -18.46 -8.19
CA MET A 48 -14.12 -18.28 -9.61
C MET A 48 -13.16 -18.94 -10.57
N GLY A 49 -12.07 -19.52 -10.08
CA GLY A 49 -11.04 -20.08 -10.94
C GLY A 49 -10.22 -19.04 -11.69
N LYS A 50 -10.21 -17.80 -11.21
CA LYS A 50 -9.46 -16.70 -11.83
C LYS A 50 -8.04 -16.62 -11.29
N LYS A 51 -7.14 -16.09 -12.11
CA LYS A 51 -5.76 -15.82 -11.71
C LYS A 51 -5.72 -14.66 -10.70
N ILE A 52 -4.81 -14.77 -9.74
CA ILE A 52 -4.60 -13.71 -8.75
C ILE A 52 -4.06 -12.44 -9.41
N TYR A 53 -3.04 -12.59 -10.28
CA TYR A 53 -2.46 -11.44 -10.97
C TYR A 53 -3.37 -10.95 -12.09
N ASP A 54 -3.72 -9.67 -12.02
CA ASP A 54 -4.55 -8.98 -13.00
C ASP A 54 -3.85 -7.69 -13.41
N ALA A 55 -3.06 -7.76 -14.48
CA ALA A 55 -2.25 -6.65 -14.97
C ALA A 55 -3.11 -5.46 -15.42
N GLU A 56 -4.26 -5.75 -16.05
CA GLU A 56 -5.18 -4.70 -16.52
C GLU A 56 -5.77 -3.93 -15.34
N ARG A 57 -6.17 -4.64 -14.30
CA ARG A 57 -6.72 -4.03 -13.08
C ARG A 57 -5.67 -3.17 -12.39
N GLU A 58 -4.43 -3.64 -12.29
CA GLU A 58 -3.35 -2.87 -11.67
C GLU A 58 -3.06 -1.59 -12.46
N LYS A 59 -3.06 -1.66 -13.78
CA LYS A 59 -2.92 -0.49 -14.64
C LYS A 59 -4.07 0.50 -14.43
N GLU A 60 -5.30 0.01 -14.39
CA GLU A 60 -6.49 0.82 -14.15
C GLU A 60 -6.40 1.57 -12.82
N ILE A 61 -5.95 0.90 -11.77
CA ILE A 61 -5.76 1.50 -10.44
C ILE A 61 -4.76 2.66 -10.53
N LEU A 62 -3.61 2.43 -11.15
CA LEU A 62 -2.58 3.45 -11.31
C LEU A 62 -3.09 4.65 -12.12
N ASP A 63 -3.79 4.40 -13.21
CA ASP A 63 -4.35 5.46 -14.06
C ASP A 63 -5.36 6.32 -13.28
N ARG A 64 -6.23 5.70 -12.50
CA ARG A 64 -7.19 6.41 -11.66
C ARG A 64 -6.52 7.26 -10.60
N LEU A 65 -5.51 6.71 -9.94
CA LEU A 65 -4.78 7.42 -8.90
C LEU A 65 -4.01 8.61 -9.46
N LYS A 66 -3.40 8.46 -10.64
CA LYS A 66 -2.74 9.57 -11.33
C LYS A 66 -3.69 10.71 -11.59
N ARG A 67 -4.91 10.42 -12.07
CA ARG A 67 -5.91 11.44 -12.35
C ARG A 67 -6.39 12.16 -11.08
N LYS A 68 -6.40 11.46 -9.95
CA LYS A 68 -6.87 12.04 -8.67
C LYS A 68 -5.76 12.74 -7.90
N ASN A 69 -4.52 12.52 -8.27
CA ASN A 69 -3.40 13.10 -7.54
C ASN A 69 -3.32 14.62 -7.74
N ARG A 70 -3.35 15.35 -6.62
CA ARG A 70 -3.22 16.82 -6.60
C ARG A 70 -1.83 17.27 -6.17
N GLY A 71 -0.90 16.34 -6.01
CA GLY A 71 0.44 16.64 -5.54
C GLY A 71 0.49 16.93 -4.05
N PRO A 72 1.66 17.12 -3.49
CA PRO A 72 2.98 17.28 -4.13
C PRO A 72 3.65 15.97 -4.59
N LEU A 73 3.01 14.80 -4.39
CA LEU A 73 3.58 13.52 -4.81
C LEU A 73 3.71 13.48 -6.33
N LYS A 74 4.91 13.18 -6.82
CA LYS A 74 5.17 13.09 -8.27
C LYS A 74 4.58 11.80 -8.82
N GLU A 75 4.20 11.82 -10.09
CA GLU A 75 3.60 10.68 -10.78
C GLU A 75 4.48 9.44 -10.72
N LYS A 76 5.78 9.60 -10.95
CA LYS A 76 6.75 8.50 -10.88
C LYS A 76 6.76 7.84 -9.50
N ASP A 77 6.75 8.66 -8.45
CA ASP A 77 6.81 8.18 -7.07
C ASP A 77 5.48 7.53 -6.66
N LEU A 78 4.36 8.09 -7.08
CA LEU A 78 3.04 7.49 -6.89
C LEU A 78 2.99 6.09 -7.48
N LYS A 79 3.44 5.95 -8.72
CA LYS A 79 3.48 4.67 -9.43
C LYS A 79 4.33 3.65 -8.68
N GLU A 80 5.51 4.04 -8.23
CA GLU A 80 6.42 3.17 -7.50
C GLU A 80 5.82 2.68 -6.18
N ILE A 81 5.24 3.60 -5.41
CA ILE A 81 4.62 3.29 -4.11
C ILE A 81 3.45 2.32 -4.31
N PHE A 82 2.52 2.65 -5.21
CA PHE A 82 1.33 1.82 -5.41
C PHE A 82 1.64 0.49 -6.09
N ALA A 83 2.63 0.45 -6.98
CA ALA A 83 3.10 -0.81 -7.55
C ALA A 83 3.63 -1.74 -6.44
N THR A 84 4.34 -1.19 -5.47
CA THR A 84 4.84 -1.95 -4.32
C THR A 84 3.68 -2.45 -3.44
N ILE A 85 2.71 -1.60 -3.16
CA ILE A 85 1.52 -1.99 -2.38
C ILE A 85 0.78 -3.14 -3.07
N MET A 86 0.54 -3.02 -4.37
CA MET A 86 -0.15 -4.05 -5.14
C MET A 86 0.65 -5.36 -5.18
N LYS A 87 1.97 -5.26 -5.32
CA LYS A 87 2.86 -6.41 -5.28
C LYS A 87 2.79 -7.16 -3.95
N VAL A 88 2.84 -6.43 -2.84
CA VAL A 88 2.76 -7.02 -1.49
C VAL A 88 1.41 -7.71 -1.30
N CYS A 89 0.33 -7.07 -1.70
CA CYS A 89 -1.02 -7.65 -1.60
C CYS A 89 -1.15 -8.90 -2.46
N ARG A 90 -0.61 -8.89 -3.69
CA ARG A 90 -0.60 -10.03 -4.59
C ARG A 90 0.19 -11.20 -4.02
N GLN A 91 1.36 -10.92 -3.45
CA GLN A 91 2.16 -11.95 -2.78
C GLN A 91 1.41 -12.60 -1.62
N SER A 92 0.73 -11.80 -0.81
CA SER A 92 -0.09 -12.30 0.29
C SER A 92 -1.25 -13.16 -0.20
N GLN A 93 -1.89 -12.77 -1.31
CA GLN A 93 -2.93 -13.57 -1.94
C GLN A 93 -2.39 -14.93 -2.38
N PHE A 94 -1.21 -14.96 -3.01
CA PHE A 94 -0.57 -16.20 -3.44
C PHE A 94 -0.26 -17.12 -2.25
N GLN A 95 0.27 -16.57 -1.18
CA GLN A 95 0.62 -17.35 0.01
C GLN A 95 -0.61 -17.94 0.68
N THR A 96 -1.70 -17.18 0.72
CA THR A 96 -2.92 -17.58 1.41
C THR A 96 -3.79 -18.51 0.57
N TYR A 97 -3.88 -18.26 -0.75
CA TYR A 97 -4.83 -18.92 -1.63
C TYR A 97 -4.18 -19.69 -2.78
N ARG A 98 -2.90 -20.00 -2.66
CA ARG A 98 -2.25 -20.85 -3.68
C ARG A 98 -2.91 -22.23 -3.69
N PRO A 99 -2.95 -22.88 -4.85
CA PRO A 99 -3.49 -24.23 -4.94
C PRO A 99 -2.80 -25.15 -3.94
N SER A 100 -3.57 -25.96 -3.24
CA SER A 100 -3.03 -26.98 -2.37
C SER A 100 -2.19 -27.96 -3.19
N LYS A 101 -1.04 -28.39 -2.66
CA LYS A 101 -0.27 -29.45 -3.31
C LYS A 101 -1.14 -30.70 -3.35
N PRO A 102 -1.16 -31.40 -4.47
CA PRO A 102 -1.90 -32.66 -4.53
C PRO A 102 -1.44 -33.61 -3.44
N LYS A 103 -2.40 -34.18 -2.71
CA LYS A 103 -2.10 -35.09 -1.61
C LYS A 103 -1.37 -36.33 -2.04
N ASP A 104 -1.59 -36.73 -3.25
CA ASP A 104 -0.97 -37.86 -3.89
C ASP A 104 0.54 -37.69 -4.13
N LEU A 105 1.05 -36.48 -4.01
CA LEU A 105 2.48 -36.20 -4.14
C LEU A 105 3.24 -36.34 -2.80
N ARG A 106 2.58 -36.76 -1.77
CA ARG A 106 3.22 -36.96 -0.46
C ARG A 106 4.03 -38.26 -0.43
#